data_6c545218571b6dd3ca396f7974dae22c
#
_entry.id   6c545218571b6dd3ca396f7974dae22c
#
_cell.length_a   1.000
_cell.length_b   1.000
_cell.length_c   1.000
_cell.angle_alpha   90.00
_cell.angle_beta   90.00
_cell.angle_gamma   90.00
#
_symmetry.space_group_name_H-M   'P 1'
#
loop_
_entity.id
_entity.type
_entity.pdbx_description
1 polymer ?
#
loop_
_entity_poly.entity_id
_entity_poly.type
_entity_poly.pdbx_seq_one_letter_code
_entity_poly.pdbx_strand_id
1 'polypeptide(L)'
;ILDMRGDGAQKMRAIAEEASQWVRRFKGAFSGEHGDGLVRSEWVQWQFGPRITKAFEEVKDAFDPSGRLNPGKIVRATRMDDRSLFRFPAHYTIKPVTPGFDWSAWNVRNDPSVKGDPGSFGIKVSPPGTGNDPALGFAKAVEMCNNNGHCRKFDAGTMCPSYRVTRTEEHSVRGRANTLRLAVSGQISGGMTSEAVREALDLCVGCKGCKRECPTGVDMAKMKIEVLYQMGQKHGFSLQQRLVAELPKLSGLVRAIPGLAFALNARNWFPGMAFLTEKLLGISAGRSLPVWRSKGFRSKSKKLVSNSLQECD
;
A
#
# COMPACT_ATOMS: atom_id res chain seq x y z
N ILE A 1 -8.06 20.18 6.25
CA ILE A 1 -8.30 19.08 5.28
C ILE A 1 -9.59 19.41 4.54
N LEU A 2 -9.59 19.30 3.21
CA LEU A 2 -10.73 19.60 2.35
C LEU A 2 -11.35 18.29 1.84
N ASP A 3 -12.68 18.25 1.79
CA ASP A 3 -13.37 17.14 1.13
C ASP A 3 -13.29 17.30 -0.39
N MET A 4 -12.44 16.54 -1.01
CA MET A 4 -12.21 16.61 -2.46
C MET A 4 -13.30 15.95 -3.30
N ARG A 5 -14.30 15.30 -2.69
CA ARG A 5 -15.50 14.78 -3.39
C ARG A 5 -16.60 15.81 -3.51
N GLY A 6 -16.77 16.65 -2.48
CA GLY A 6 -17.74 17.72 -2.46
C GLY A 6 -17.21 19.00 -3.10
N ASP A 7 -17.38 20.11 -2.38
CA ASP A 7 -16.97 21.45 -2.79
C ASP A 7 -15.52 21.79 -2.48
N GLY A 8 -14.72 20.82 -2.03
CA GLY A 8 -13.35 21.05 -1.58
C GLY A 8 -12.43 21.63 -2.64
N ALA A 9 -12.64 21.29 -3.92
CA ALA A 9 -11.87 21.90 -5.01
C ALA A 9 -12.17 23.39 -5.15
N GLN A 10 -13.44 23.77 -5.02
CA GLN A 10 -13.86 25.19 -5.08
C GLN A 10 -13.32 25.96 -3.85
N LYS A 11 -13.41 25.38 -2.66
CA LYS A 11 -12.85 25.97 -1.44
C LYS A 11 -11.33 26.13 -1.53
N MET A 12 -10.63 25.12 -2.07
CA MET A 12 -9.19 25.19 -2.29
C MET A 12 -8.84 26.35 -3.24
N ARG A 13 -9.60 26.53 -4.32
CA ARG A 13 -9.44 27.64 -5.23
C ARG A 13 -9.68 28.98 -4.56
N ALA A 14 -10.81 29.15 -3.86
CA ALA A 14 -11.15 30.37 -3.16
C ALA A 14 -10.05 30.79 -2.15
N ILE A 15 -9.53 29.85 -1.38
CA ILE A 15 -8.42 30.08 -0.45
C ILE A 15 -7.16 30.53 -1.20
N ALA A 16 -6.84 29.88 -2.33
CA ALA A 16 -5.68 30.24 -3.12
C ALA A 16 -5.81 31.64 -3.76
N GLU A 17 -6.99 31.98 -4.25
CA GLU A 17 -7.29 33.32 -4.79
C GLU A 17 -7.16 34.40 -3.74
N GLU A 18 -7.75 34.23 -2.57
CA GLU A 18 -7.63 35.17 -1.45
C GLU A 18 -6.18 35.27 -0.98
N ALA A 19 -5.50 34.16 -0.77
CA ALA A 19 -4.08 34.16 -0.39
C ALA A 19 -3.20 34.88 -1.43
N SER A 20 -3.47 34.70 -2.71
CA SER A 20 -2.72 35.38 -3.77
C SER A 20 -2.86 36.90 -3.71
N GLN A 21 -4.05 37.42 -3.38
CA GLN A 21 -4.30 38.84 -3.21
C GLN A 21 -3.50 39.40 -2.03
N TRP A 22 -3.48 38.73 -0.90
CA TRP A 22 -2.69 39.12 0.26
C TRP A 22 -1.19 39.12 -0.05
N VAL A 23 -0.68 38.08 -0.70
CA VAL A 23 0.72 38.00 -1.12
C VAL A 23 1.10 39.20 -1.99
N ARG A 24 0.27 39.56 -2.96
CA ARG A 24 0.53 40.70 -3.81
C ARG A 24 0.49 42.03 -3.04
N ARG A 25 -0.50 42.19 -2.16
CA ARG A 25 -0.63 43.39 -1.31
C ARG A 25 0.64 43.62 -0.47
N PHE A 26 1.22 42.56 0.05
CA PHE A 26 2.43 42.62 0.87
C PHE A 26 3.73 42.44 0.05
N LYS A 27 3.65 42.43 -1.29
CA LYS A 27 4.80 42.27 -2.21
C LYS A 27 5.60 40.99 -1.92
N GLY A 28 4.93 39.92 -1.49
CA GLY A 28 5.52 38.61 -1.24
C GLY A 28 5.63 37.76 -2.51
N ALA A 29 6.20 36.54 -2.36
CA ALA A 29 6.24 35.51 -3.38
C ALA A 29 5.14 34.46 -3.11
N PHE A 30 4.29 34.18 -4.11
CA PHE A 30 3.15 33.29 -3.90
C PHE A 30 3.57 31.81 -3.66
N SER A 31 4.61 31.35 -4.34
CA SER A 31 5.13 30.00 -4.17
C SER A 31 6.14 29.86 -3.01
N GLY A 32 6.78 30.94 -2.57
CA GLY A 32 7.83 30.88 -1.59
C GLY A 32 8.95 29.91 -1.99
N GLU A 33 9.34 29.01 -1.08
CA GLU A 33 10.37 28.00 -1.30
C GLU A 33 9.82 26.69 -1.95
N HIS A 34 8.49 26.49 -1.94
CA HIS A 34 7.87 25.22 -2.37
C HIS A 34 7.72 25.08 -3.89
N GLY A 35 7.97 26.11 -4.66
CA GLY A 35 7.76 26.13 -6.10
C GLY A 35 6.29 26.22 -6.52
N ASP A 36 6.03 26.48 -7.80
CA ASP A 36 4.67 26.68 -8.30
C ASP A 36 3.94 25.36 -8.58
N GLY A 37 4.64 24.38 -9.17
CA GLY A 37 4.07 23.06 -9.49
C GLY A 37 2.79 23.16 -10.32
N LEU A 38 1.84 22.26 -10.07
CA LEU A 38 0.50 22.29 -10.69
C LEU A 38 -0.47 23.23 -9.95
N VAL A 39 -0.23 23.49 -8.68
CA VAL A 39 -1.18 24.17 -7.80
C VAL A 39 -1.08 25.68 -7.91
N ARG A 40 0.11 26.23 -8.19
CA ARG A 40 0.37 27.67 -8.19
C ARG A 40 0.72 28.25 -9.55
N SER A 41 1.06 27.43 -10.54
CA SER A 41 1.47 27.90 -11.87
C SER A 41 0.40 28.74 -12.58
N GLU A 42 -0.87 28.53 -12.28
CA GLU A 42 -1.98 29.34 -12.81
C GLU A 42 -1.82 30.83 -12.44
N TRP A 43 -1.17 31.14 -11.29
CA TRP A 43 -0.95 32.51 -10.82
C TRP A 43 0.34 33.16 -11.30
N VAL A 44 1.18 32.47 -12.09
CA VAL A 44 2.47 33.01 -12.56
C VAL A 44 2.26 34.29 -13.37
N GLN A 45 1.33 34.32 -14.29
CA GLN A 45 1.03 35.53 -15.08
C GLN A 45 0.48 36.64 -14.19
N TRP A 46 -0.32 36.34 -13.22
CA TRP A 46 -0.87 37.29 -12.26
C TRP A 46 0.25 37.89 -11.38
N GLN A 47 1.24 37.10 -10.98
CA GLN A 47 2.35 37.55 -10.14
C GLN A 47 3.36 38.37 -10.91
N PHE A 48 3.79 37.93 -12.09
CA PHE A 48 4.93 38.51 -12.83
C PHE A 48 4.50 39.40 -14.00
N GLY A 49 3.25 39.36 -14.36
CA GLY A 49 2.69 40.10 -15.48
C GLY A 49 2.95 39.43 -16.86
N PRO A 50 2.24 39.90 -17.89
CA PRO A 50 2.25 39.24 -19.21
C PRO A 50 3.63 39.24 -19.91
N ARG A 51 4.42 40.29 -19.74
CA ARG A 51 5.74 40.40 -20.37
C ARG A 51 6.72 39.34 -19.88
N ILE A 52 6.80 39.16 -18.55
CA ILE A 52 7.70 38.16 -17.96
C ILE A 52 7.17 36.75 -18.22
N THR A 53 5.87 36.54 -18.15
CA THR A 53 5.27 35.24 -18.46
C THR A 53 5.56 34.82 -19.92
N LYS A 54 5.50 35.76 -20.86
CA LYS A 54 5.87 35.49 -22.24
C LYS A 54 7.35 35.12 -22.39
N ALA A 55 8.24 35.79 -21.68
CA ALA A 55 9.65 35.40 -21.65
C ALA A 55 9.86 33.98 -21.12
N PHE A 56 9.09 33.55 -20.06
CA PHE A 56 9.12 32.16 -19.60
C PHE A 56 8.65 31.19 -20.70
N GLU A 57 7.62 31.53 -21.46
CA GLU A 57 7.15 30.70 -22.56
C GLU A 57 8.21 30.57 -23.67
N GLU A 58 8.86 31.68 -24.05
CA GLU A 58 9.91 31.67 -25.05
C GLU A 58 11.11 30.82 -24.64
N VAL A 59 11.52 30.89 -23.35
CA VAL A 59 12.57 30.03 -22.81
C VAL A 59 12.12 28.56 -22.85
N LYS A 60 10.89 28.29 -22.44
CA LYS A 60 10.35 26.93 -22.49
C LYS A 60 10.35 26.35 -23.90
N ASP A 61 9.91 27.14 -24.88
CA ASP A 61 9.80 26.70 -26.26
C ASP A 61 11.19 26.53 -26.93
N ALA A 62 12.18 27.32 -26.51
CA ALA A 62 13.56 27.15 -26.97
C ALA A 62 14.17 25.82 -26.50
N PHE A 63 13.91 25.38 -25.26
CA PHE A 63 14.46 24.16 -24.72
C PHE A 63 13.58 22.91 -24.91
N ASP A 64 12.30 23.10 -25.12
CA ASP A 64 11.31 22.02 -25.27
C ASP A 64 10.25 22.38 -26.33
N PRO A 65 10.64 22.48 -27.60
CA PRO A 65 9.73 22.87 -28.66
C PRO A 65 8.57 21.88 -28.87
N SER A 66 8.73 20.63 -28.42
CA SER A 66 7.70 19.59 -28.49
C SER A 66 6.80 19.54 -27.26
N GLY A 67 7.03 20.33 -26.23
CA GLY A 67 6.23 20.37 -25.00
C GLY A 67 6.21 19.07 -24.20
N ARG A 68 7.29 18.28 -24.23
CA ARG A 68 7.37 16.96 -23.58
C ARG A 68 7.82 16.99 -22.11
N LEU A 69 8.53 18.04 -21.72
CA LEU A 69 9.14 18.16 -20.39
C LEU A 69 8.18 18.87 -19.44
N ASN A 70 7.52 18.12 -18.57
CA ASN A 70 6.61 18.66 -17.55
C ASN A 70 5.58 19.68 -18.10
N PRO A 71 4.72 19.32 -19.04
CA PRO A 71 3.75 20.25 -19.61
C PRO A 71 2.78 20.79 -18.54
N GLY A 72 2.30 22.02 -18.74
CA GLY A 72 1.32 22.63 -17.84
C GLY A 72 1.89 23.12 -16.50
N LYS A 73 3.21 23.29 -16.38
CA LYS A 73 3.86 23.84 -15.16
C LYS A 73 4.63 25.09 -15.51
N ILE A 74 4.49 26.13 -14.71
CA ILE A 74 5.03 27.49 -14.85
C ILE A 74 4.43 28.22 -16.04
N VAL A 75 4.50 27.65 -17.24
CA VAL A 75 3.94 28.20 -18.48
C VAL A 75 2.77 27.36 -18.98
N ARG A 76 1.75 27.99 -19.53
CA ARG A 76 0.54 27.34 -20.06
C ARG A 76 -0.09 26.41 -19.02
N ALA A 77 -0.17 26.90 -17.79
CA ALA A 77 -0.61 26.12 -16.65
C ALA A 77 -2.09 25.68 -16.78
N THR A 78 -2.37 24.49 -16.29
CA THR A 78 -3.73 24.03 -16.08
C THR A 78 -4.34 24.74 -14.87
N ARG A 79 -5.67 24.73 -14.78
CA ARG A 79 -6.35 25.25 -13.59
C ARG A 79 -6.05 24.36 -12.38
N MET A 80 -5.83 24.98 -11.21
CA MET A 80 -5.55 24.25 -9.98
C MET A 80 -6.71 23.37 -9.50
N ASP A 81 -7.93 23.72 -9.89
CA ASP A 81 -9.16 23.02 -9.54
C ASP A 81 -9.64 22.06 -10.65
N ASP A 82 -8.80 21.77 -11.64
CA ASP A 82 -9.09 20.75 -12.64
C ASP A 82 -9.10 19.35 -12.01
N ARG A 83 -10.29 18.84 -11.76
CA ARG A 83 -10.49 17.56 -11.07
C ARG A 83 -10.02 16.34 -11.87
N SER A 84 -9.80 16.48 -13.18
CA SER A 84 -9.25 15.41 -14.02
C SER A 84 -7.80 15.07 -13.65
N LEU A 85 -7.08 16.05 -13.09
CA LEU A 85 -5.70 15.91 -12.63
C LEU A 85 -5.56 15.46 -11.17
N PHE A 86 -6.67 15.34 -10.45
CA PHE A 86 -6.63 14.94 -9.06
C PHE A 86 -6.40 13.43 -8.93
N ARG A 87 -5.67 13.06 -7.88
CA ARG A 87 -5.51 11.64 -7.49
C ARG A 87 -6.85 10.94 -7.29
N PHE A 88 -7.85 11.67 -6.81
CA PHE A 88 -9.22 11.22 -6.62
C PHE A 88 -10.13 12.01 -7.56
N PRO A 89 -10.42 11.51 -8.76
CA PRO A 89 -11.25 12.21 -9.74
C PRO A 89 -12.70 12.38 -9.23
N ALA A 90 -13.46 13.22 -9.91
CA ALA A 90 -14.82 13.59 -9.48
C ALA A 90 -15.76 12.40 -9.22
N HIS A 91 -15.57 11.30 -9.94
CA HIS A 91 -16.39 10.08 -9.84
C HIS A 91 -15.65 8.93 -9.11
N TYR A 92 -14.65 9.26 -8.32
CA TYR A 92 -13.95 8.26 -7.54
C TYR A 92 -14.91 7.64 -6.50
N THR A 93 -15.14 6.35 -6.63
CA THR A 93 -15.97 5.57 -5.72
C THR A 93 -15.25 4.29 -5.35
N ILE A 94 -15.51 3.78 -4.17
CA ILE A 94 -15.00 2.47 -3.72
C ILE A 94 -16.06 1.42 -4.00
N LYS A 95 -15.66 0.32 -4.59
CA LYS A 95 -16.54 -0.84 -4.75
C LYS A 95 -16.70 -1.55 -3.41
N PRO A 96 -17.88 -2.06 -3.08
CA PRO A 96 -18.09 -2.85 -1.88
C PRO A 96 -17.13 -4.05 -1.84
N VAL A 97 -16.48 -4.22 -0.71
CA VAL A 97 -15.63 -5.38 -0.42
C VAL A 97 -15.97 -5.85 0.99
N THR A 98 -16.20 -7.14 1.16
CA THR A 98 -16.30 -7.75 2.48
C THR A 98 -14.93 -8.29 2.88
N PRO A 99 -14.18 -7.58 3.73
CA PRO A 99 -12.85 -8.01 4.12
C PRO A 99 -12.90 -9.29 4.96
N GLY A 100 -11.88 -10.13 4.83
CA GLY A 100 -11.67 -11.30 5.68
C GLY A 100 -11.02 -10.98 7.02
N PHE A 101 -10.42 -9.79 7.13
CA PHE A 101 -9.73 -9.33 8.33
C PHE A 101 -10.33 -8.04 8.86
N ASP A 102 -10.08 -7.77 10.14
CA ASP A 102 -10.50 -6.52 10.78
C ASP A 102 -9.66 -5.32 10.28
N TRP A 103 -10.34 -4.37 9.64
CA TRP A 103 -9.81 -3.09 9.16
C TRP A 103 -10.44 -1.90 9.87
N SER A 104 -11.18 -2.12 10.95
CA SER A 104 -11.91 -1.08 11.69
C SER A 104 -11.02 0.05 12.18
N ALA A 105 -9.74 -0.22 12.45
CA ALA A 105 -8.76 0.80 12.85
C ALA A 105 -8.56 1.91 11.79
N TRP A 106 -8.86 1.64 10.53
CA TRP A 106 -8.81 2.63 9.44
C TRP A 106 -10.19 3.13 9.05
N ASN A 107 -11.25 2.57 9.62
CA ASN A 107 -12.59 3.06 9.37
C ASN A 107 -12.75 4.45 10.00
N VAL A 108 -13.27 5.40 9.22
CA VAL A 108 -13.44 6.79 9.70
C VAL A 108 -14.58 6.82 10.70
N ARG A 109 -14.25 6.88 11.98
CA ARG A 109 -15.22 7.00 13.06
C ARG A 109 -15.79 8.41 13.18
N ASN A 110 -15.12 9.41 12.62
CA ASN A 110 -15.49 10.81 12.67
C ASN A 110 -16.15 11.29 11.36
N ASP A 111 -16.88 10.43 10.68
CA ASP A 111 -17.65 10.84 9.51
C ASP A 111 -18.82 11.72 9.99
N PRO A 112 -18.92 12.98 9.53
CA PRO A 112 -19.99 13.88 9.93
C PRO A 112 -21.38 13.40 9.52
N SER A 113 -21.46 12.42 8.61
CA SER A 113 -22.72 11.78 8.23
C SER A 113 -23.18 10.74 9.26
N VAL A 114 -22.29 10.26 10.14
CA VAL A 114 -22.63 9.31 11.21
C VAL A 114 -23.00 10.09 12.47
N LYS A 115 -24.28 10.21 12.73
CA LYS A 115 -24.80 10.82 13.97
C LYS A 115 -24.46 9.93 15.16
N GLY A 116 -23.79 10.49 16.17
CA GLY A 116 -23.65 9.88 17.49
C GLY A 116 -22.33 9.21 17.82
N ASP A 117 -21.22 9.53 17.13
CA ASP A 117 -19.90 9.08 17.55
C ASP A 117 -19.41 9.92 18.75
N PRO A 118 -19.28 9.33 19.96
CA PRO A 118 -18.86 10.06 21.18
C PRO A 118 -17.40 10.51 21.18
N GLY A 119 -16.59 10.07 20.18
CA GLY A 119 -15.21 10.51 20.00
C GLY A 119 -15.02 11.74 19.11
N SER A 120 -16.09 12.27 18.58
CA SER A 120 -16.06 13.43 17.68
C SER A 120 -16.02 14.73 18.51
N PHE A 121 -14.85 15.26 18.77
CA PHE A 121 -14.66 16.60 19.35
C PHE A 121 -15.15 17.75 18.45
N GLY A 122 -16.26 17.56 17.74
CA GLY A 122 -16.82 18.57 16.84
C GLY A 122 -16.00 18.82 15.56
N ILE A 123 -14.89 18.13 15.38
CA ILE A 123 -14.05 18.23 14.19
C ILE A 123 -14.57 17.23 13.18
N LYS A 124 -15.36 17.70 12.25
CA LYS A 124 -15.82 16.93 11.10
C LYS A 124 -14.67 16.75 10.10
N VAL A 125 -13.89 15.72 10.25
CA VAL A 125 -12.77 15.43 9.33
C VAL A 125 -13.13 14.20 8.50
N SER A 126 -13.61 14.43 7.30
CA SER A 126 -13.59 13.41 6.26
C SER A 126 -12.29 13.54 5.49
N PRO A 127 -11.36 12.59 5.57
CA PRO A 127 -10.20 12.60 4.70
C PRO A 127 -10.61 12.59 3.23
N PRO A 128 -9.81 13.18 2.31
CA PRO A 128 -10.09 13.18 0.88
C PRO A 128 -10.36 11.77 0.36
N GLY A 129 -11.37 11.64 -0.49
CA GLY A 129 -11.73 10.34 -1.07
C GLY A 129 -12.57 9.44 -0.15
N THR A 130 -12.98 9.93 0.99
CA THR A 130 -13.57 9.06 1.99
C THR A 130 -15.09 9.17 2.09
N GLY A 131 -15.99 9.48 2.33
CA GLY A 131 -17.36 9.06 2.64
C GLY A 131 -17.30 7.71 3.37
N ASN A 132 -18.39 7.12 3.70
CA ASN A 132 -18.43 5.76 4.23
C ASN A 132 -17.56 4.85 3.38
N ASP A 133 -16.69 4.06 4.01
CA ASP A 133 -15.86 3.11 3.31
C ASP A 133 -16.65 1.83 3.03
N PRO A 134 -17.12 1.59 1.79
CA PRO A 134 -17.83 0.36 1.45
C PRO A 134 -16.97 -0.91 1.57
N ALA A 135 -15.65 -0.74 1.79
CA ALA A 135 -14.69 -1.80 2.08
C ALA A 135 -14.34 -1.86 3.58
N LEU A 136 -15.17 -1.31 4.46
CA LEU A 136 -15.11 -1.44 5.92
C LEU A 136 -13.74 -1.08 6.52
N GLY A 137 -13.08 -0.05 5.98
CA GLY A 137 -11.76 0.43 6.39
C GLY A 137 -10.61 -0.07 5.52
N PHE A 138 -10.78 -1.09 4.70
CA PHE A 138 -9.72 -1.59 3.83
C PHE A 138 -9.27 -0.55 2.80
N ALA A 139 -10.22 0.11 2.12
CA ALA A 139 -9.87 1.13 1.14
C ALA A 139 -9.16 2.33 1.79
N LYS A 140 -9.56 2.72 2.99
CA LYS A 140 -8.86 3.76 3.76
C LYS A 140 -7.43 3.38 4.09
N ALA A 141 -7.21 2.13 4.51
CA ALA A 141 -5.87 1.61 4.76
C ALA A 141 -4.99 1.69 3.49
N VAL A 142 -5.54 1.36 2.33
CA VAL A 142 -4.85 1.50 1.03
C VAL A 142 -4.56 2.96 0.71
N GLU A 143 -5.50 3.87 0.96
CA GLU A 143 -5.39 5.32 0.71
C GLU A 143 -4.39 6.03 1.64
N MET A 144 -3.94 5.38 2.74
CA MET A 144 -2.88 5.91 3.60
C MET A 144 -1.57 6.19 2.85
N CYS A 145 -1.32 5.54 1.73
CA CYS A 145 -0.20 5.89 0.88
C CYS A 145 -0.39 7.27 0.25
N ASN A 146 0.35 8.25 0.71
CA ASN A 146 0.32 9.62 0.19
C ASN A 146 1.34 9.88 -0.95
N ASN A 147 1.93 8.84 -1.51
CA ASN A 147 2.92 8.90 -2.60
C ASN A 147 4.26 9.58 -2.25
N ASN A 148 4.62 9.74 -0.97
CA ASN A 148 5.89 10.37 -0.57
C ASN A 148 7.15 9.67 -1.09
N GLY A 149 7.07 8.42 -1.51
CA GLY A 149 8.18 7.68 -2.12
C GLY A 149 9.24 7.17 -1.14
N HIS A 150 9.02 7.25 0.17
CA HIS A 150 9.97 6.73 1.17
C HIS A 150 10.33 5.26 0.95
N CYS A 151 9.43 4.46 0.39
CA CYS A 151 9.67 3.06 0.04
C CYS A 151 10.70 2.83 -1.08
N ARG A 152 11.20 3.89 -1.71
CA ARG A 152 12.22 3.83 -2.77
C ARG A 152 13.64 4.15 -2.27
N LYS A 153 13.80 4.46 -1.00
CA LYS A 153 15.11 4.76 -0.42
C LYS A 153 16.02 3.54 -0.37
N PHE A 154 17.31 3.80 -0.47
CA PHE A 154 18.39 2.78 -0.42
C PHE A 154 19.27 2.92 0.82
N ASP A 155 18.92 3.78 1.73
CA ASP A 155 19.56 3.92 3.03
C ASP A 155 19.33 2.70 3.94
N ALA A 156 19.89 2.74 5.13
CA ALA A 156 19.70 1.71 6.14
C ALA A 156 18.20 1.51 6.42
N GLY A 157 17.76 0.27 6.47
CA GLY A 157 16.37 -0.11 6.68
C GLY A 157 15.99 -1.36 5.91
N THR A 158 14.80 -1.89 6.20
CA THR A 158 14.28 -3.12 5.60
C THR A 158 13.23 -2.89 4.51
N MET A 159 12.65 -1.70 4.46
CA MET A 159 11.60 -1.36 3.52
C MET A 159 12.15 -1.32 2.10
N CYS A 160 11.65 -1.77 1.26
CA CYS A 160 10.89 -2.71 0.46
C CYS A 160 11.90 -3.61 -0.26
N PRO A 161 12.18 -4.84 0.21
CA PRO A 161 13.22 -5.70 -0.38
C PRO A 161 13.04 -5.94 -1.88
N SER A 162 11.80 -6.17 -2.32
CA SER A 162 11.52 -6.41 -3.74
C SER A 162 11.87 -5.21 -4.62
N TYR A 163 11.58 -3.98 -4.20
CA TYR A 163 11.97 -2.79 -4.94
C TYR A 163 13.51 -2.63 -4.98
N ARG A 164 14.19 -2.94 -3.88
CA ARG A 164 15.67 -2.85 -3.82
C ARG A 164 16.35 -3.73 -4.86
N VAL A 165 15.74 -4.89 -5.16
CA VAL A 165 16.25 -5.82 -6.17
C VAL A 165 15.83 -5.42 -7.58
N THR A 166 14.53 -5.17 -7.79
CA THR A 166 13.96 -5.02 -9.14
C THR A 166 14.05 -3.60 -9.70
N ARG A 167 14.12 -2.59 -8.84
CA ARG A 167 14.05 -1.16 -9.19
C ARG A 167 12.75 -0.76 -9.91
N THR A 168 11.79 -1.65 -9.97
CA THR A 168 10.50 -1.45 -10.62
C THR A 168 9.51 -0.85 -9.63
N GLU A 169 8.86 0.26 -10.02
CA GLU A 169 7.89 0.98 -9.16
C GLU A 169 6.77 0.07 -8.66
N GLU A 170 6.28 -0.80 -9.51
CA GLU A 170 5.23 -1.77 -9.19
C GLU A 170 5.55 -2.61 -7.93
N HIS A 171 6.81 -2.94 -7.73
CA HIS A 171 7.27 -3.74 -6.60
C HIS A 171 7.57 -2.91 -5.34
N SER A 172 7.34 -1.59 -5.39
CA SER A 172 7.40 -0.72 -4.22
C SER A 172 6.10 -0.77 -3.41
N VAL A 173 6.13 -0.34 -2.15
CA VAL A 173 4.89 -0.18 -1.34
C VAL A 173 3.94 0.80 -1.99
N ARG A 174 4.47 1.90 -2.56
CA ARG A 174 3.68 2.92 -3.25
C ARG A 174 3.01 2.37 -4.50
N GLY A 175 3.75 1.65 -5.35
CA GLY A 175 3.20 1.01 -6.55
C GLY A 175 2.05 0.07 -6.20
N ARG A 176 2.28 -0.85 -5.27
CA ARG A 176 1.27 -1.79 -4.78
C ARG A 176 0.04 -1.10 -4.19
N ALA A 177 0.23 -0.06 -3.38
CA ALA A 177 -0.90 0.69 -2.81
C ALA A 177 -1.71 1.41 -3.90
N ASN A 178 -1.06 1.96 -4.92
CA ASN A 178 -1.76 2.57 -6.05
C ASN A 178 -2.49 1.52 -6.90
N THR A 179 -1.89 0.37 -7.18
CA THR A 179 -2.57 -0.74 -7.87
C THR A 179 -3.81 -1.19 -7.08
N LEU A 180 -3.70 -1.38 -5.77
CA LEU A 180 -4.84 -1.72 -4.92
C LEU A 180 -5.91 -0.62 -4.94
N ARG A 181 -5.51 0.66 -4.87
CA ARG A 181 -6.45 1.78 -4.95
C ARG A 181 -7.25 1.77 -6.26
N LEU A 182 -6.58 1.54 -7.37
CA LEU A 182 -7.23 1.41 -8.68
C LEU A 182 -8.16 0.19 -8.73
N ALA A 183 -7.76 -0.91 -8.12
CA ALA A 183 -8.56 -2.13 -8.06
C ALA A 183 -9.83 -1.95 -7.23
N VAL A 184 -9.72 -1.38 -6.01
CA VAL A 184 -10.90 -1.18 -5.13
C VAL A 184 -11.85 -0.08 -5.64
N SER A 185 -11.35 0.85 -6.45
CA SER A 185 -12.18 1.85 -7.11
C SER A 185 -12.83 1.37 -8.43
N GLY A 186 -12.52 0.15 -8.85
CA GLY A 186 -13.07 -0.44 -10.07
C GLY A 186 -12.42 0.04 -11.37
N GLN A 187 -11.29 0.74 -11.29
CA GLN A 187 -10.53 1.18 -12.46
C GLN A 187 -9.68 0.06 -13.08
N ILE A 188 -9.41 -1.00 -12.30
CA ILE A 188 -8.81 -2.25 -12.81
C ILE A 188 -9.91 -3.29 -12.95
N SER A 189 -10.07 -3.84 -14.16
CA SER A 189 -10.99 -4.94 -14.43
C SER A 189 -10.62 -6.16 -13.57
N GLY A 190 -11.63 -6.81 -12.97
CA GLY A 190 -11.41 -7.91 -12.02
C GLY A 190 -11.11 -7.47 -10.59
N GLY A 191 -10.91 -6.16 -10.33
CA GLY A 191 -10.75 -5.60 -8.98
C GLY A 191 -9.59 -6.23 -8.20
N MET A 192 -9.79 -6.50 -6.91
CA MET A 192 -8.77 -7.06 -6.02
C MET A 192 -8.26 -8.46 -6.42
N THR A 193 -9.00 -9.17 -7.25
CA THR A 193 -8.64 -10.52 -7.72
C THR A 193 -8.10 -10.52 -9.14
N SER A 194 -7.75 -9.36 -9.68
CA SER A 194 -7.16 -9.20 -11.00
C SER A 194 -5.72 -9.71 -11.04
N GLU A 195 -5.27 -10.07 -12.25
CA GLU A 195 -3.89 -10.45 -12.51
C GLU A 195 -2.91 -9.33 -12.17
N ALA A 196 -3.22 -8.09 -12.53
CA ALA A 196 -2.39 -6.93 -12.20
C ALA A 196 -2.14 -6.76 -10.68
N VAL A 197 -3.16 -7.03 -9.85
CA VAL A 197 -2.99 -7.02 -8.39
C VAL A 197 -2.14 -8.21 -7.93
N ARG A 198 -2.30 -9.38 -8.54
CA ARG A 198 -1.50 -10.57 -8.24
C ARG A 198 -0.03 -10.31 -8.53
N GLU A 199 0.30 -9.82 -9.72
CA GLU A 199 1.66 -9.53 -10.16
C GLU A 199 2.33 -8.48 -9.26
N ALA A 200 1.66 -7.36 -9.00
CA ALA A 200 2.18 -6.32 -8.12
C ALA A 200 2.53 -6.83 -6.71
N LEU A 201 1.76 -7.80 -6.18
CA LEU A 201 1.95 -8.35 -4.83
C LEU A 201 2.83 -9.60 -4.78
N ASP A 202 3.12 -10.25 -5.91
CA ASP A 202 3.81 -11.54 -5.95
C ASP A 202 5.15 -11.49 -5.23
N LEU A 203 6.01 -10.53 -5.55
CA LEU A 203 7.32 -10.35 -4.92
C LEU A 203 7.27 -9.72 -3.51
N CYS A 204 6.09 -9.45 -2.96
CA CYS A 204 6.00 -8.98 -1.59
C CYS A 204 6.23 -10.14 -0.61
N VAL A 205 7.35 -10.13 0.09
CA VAL A 205 7.73 -11.19 1.06
C VAL A 205 7.05 -11.04 2.43
N GLY A 206 6.15 -10.07 2.61
CA GLY A 206 5.43 -9.87 3.87
C GLY A 206 6.31 -9.49 5.07
N CYS A 207 7.47 -8.87 4.86
CA CYS A 207 8.46 -8.55 5.90
C CYS A 207 8.00 -7.50 6.92
N LYS A 208 6.87 -6.82 6.67
CA LYS A 208 6.34 -5.71 7.50
C LYS A 208 7.26 -4.50 7.69
N GLY A 209 8.37 -4.40 6.99
CA GLY A 209 9.23 -3.22 7.00
C GLY A 209 8.45 -1.94 6.68
N CYS A 210 7.50 -2.01 5.75
CA CYS A 210 6.63 -0.88 5.41
C CYS A 210 5.80 -0.39 6.60
N LYS A 211 5.22 -1.27 7.41
CA LYS A 211 4.44 -0.86 8.59
C LYS A 211 5.27 -0.06 9.58
N ARG A 212 6.56 -0.39 9.71
CA ARG A 212 7.49 0.26 10.65
C ARG A 212 8.10 1.55 10.09
N GLU A 213 8.49 1.54 8.82
CA GLU A 213 9.33 2.57 8.22
C GLU A 213 8.55 3.57 7.35
N CYS A 214 7.32 3.23 6.91
CA CYS A 214 6.52 4.16 6.13
C CYS A 214 6.00 5.31 7.00
N PRO A 215 6.26 6.57 6.64
CA PRO A 215 5.79 7.73 7.43
C PRO A 215 4.27 7.78 7.61
N THR A 216 3.51 7.17 6.68
CA THR A 216 2.04 7.08 6.73
C THR A 216 1.53 5.72 7.23
N GLY A 217 2.40 4.83 7.67
CA GLY A 217 2.02 3.58 8.33
C GLY A 217 1.36 2.54 7.44
N VAL A 218 1.65 2.53 6.13
CA VAL A 218 1.07 1.54 5.20
C VAL A 218 1.53 0.12 5.56
N ASP A 219 0.60 -0.76 5.92
CA ASP A 219 0.86 -2.18 6.18
C ASP A 219 0.56 -3.04 4.94
N MET A 220 1.47 -3.01 3.97
CA MET A 220 1.33 -3.79 2.74
C MET A 220 1.32 -5.30 2.98
N ALA A 221 1.94 -5.78 4.04
CA ALA A 221 1.91 -7.19 4.39
C ALA A 221 0.49 -7.66 4.78
N LYS A 222 -0.22 -6.86 5.59
CA LYS A 222 -1.62 -7.13 5.93
C LYS A 222 -2.53 -7.02 4.70
N MET A 223 -2.30 -6.03 3.83
CA MET A 223 -3.05 -5.89 2.57
C MET A 223 -2.84 -7.08 1.64
N LYS A 224 -1.62 -7.60 1.52
CA LYS A 224 -1.34 -8.82 0.74
C LYS A 224 -2.14 -10.01 1.26
N ILE A 225 -2.21 -10.20 2.57
CA ILE A 225 -2.98 -11.30 3.17
C ILE A 225 -4.47 -11.15 2.84
N GLU A 226 -5.02 -9.93 2.90
CA GLU A 226 -6.40 -9.66 2.50
C GLU A 226 -6.65 -10.02 1.02
N VAL A 227 -5.76 -9.60 0.12
CA VAL A 227 -5.87 -9.94 -1.31
C VAL A 227 -5.82 -11.45 -1.53
N LEU A 228 -4.90 -12.15 -0.87
CA LEU A 228 -4.81 -13.61 -0.96
C LEU A 228 -6.08 -14.30 -0.45
N TYR A 229 -6.71 -13.76 0.61
CA TYR A 229 -8.00 -14.23 1.08
C TYR A 229 -9.10 -14.04 0.02
N GLN A 230 -9.21 -12.84 -0.58
CA GLN A 230 -10.19 -12.55 -1.62
C GLN A 230 -9.98 -13.44 -2.86
N MET A 231 -8.72 -13.66 -3.26
CA MET A 231 -8.38 -14.59 -4.35
C MET A 231 -8.80 -16.02 -4.00
N GLY A 232 -8.54 -16.45 -2.77
CA GLY A 232 -8.93 -17.77 -2.28
C GLY A 232 -10.44 -17.98 -2.24
N GLN A 233 -11.20 -16.93 -1.86
CA GLN A 233 -12.67 -16.99 -1.91
C GLN A 233 -13.21 -17.13 -3.34
N LYS A 234 -12.60 -16.45 -4.30
CA LYS A 234 -13.04 -16.47 -5.71
C LYS A 234 -12.59 -17.72 -6.47
N HIS A 235 -11.35 -18.14 -6.29
CA HIS A 235 -10.72 -19.20 -7.09
C HIS A 235 -10.49 -20.51 -6.32
N GLY A 236 -10.79 -20.52 -5.02
CA GLY A 236 -10.43 -21.60 -4.11
C GLY A 236 -8.97 -21.52 -3.64
N PHE A 237 -8.65 -22.31 -2.64
CA PHE A 237 -7.28 -22.46 -2.13
C PHE A 237 -6.64 -23.71 -2.72
N SER A 238 -5.40 -23.58 -3.21
CA SER A 238 -4.63 -24.73 -3.68
C SER A 238 -4.35 -25.72 -2.55
N LEU A 239 -4.08 -26.98 -2.90
CA LEU A 239 -3.70 -28.00 -1.92
C LEU A 239 -2.48 -27.57 -1.11
N GLN A 240 -1.49 -26.96 -1.75
CA GLN A 240 -0.30 -26.39 -1.09
C GLN A 240 -0.67 -25.34 -0.04
N GLN A 241 -1.54 -24.40 -0.40
CA GLN A 241 -1.97 -23.34 0.54
C GLN A 241 -2.70 -23.92 1.74
N ARG A 242 -3.58 -24.91 1.52
CA ARG A 242 -4.29 -25.61 2.60
C ARG A 242 -3.33 -26.36 3.52
N LEU A 243 -2.38 -27.10 2.96
CA LEU A 243 -1.37 -27.81 3.73
C LEU A 243 -0.51 -26.86 4.58
N VAL A 244 -0.08 -25.73 4.02
CA VAL A 244 0.70 -24.74 4.75
C VAL A 244 -0.13 -24.08 5.86
N ALA A 245 -1.41 -23.77 5.60
CA ALA A 245 -2.30 -23.20 6.61
C ALA A 245 -2.55 -24.15 7.78
N GLU A 246 -2.62 -25.46 7.53
CA GLU A 246 -2.88 -26.49 8.53
C GLU A 246 -1.60 -27.05 9.21
N LEU A 247 -0.41 -26.53 8.86
CA LEU A 247 0.87 -26.97 9.47
C LEU A 247 0.86 -27.01 11.00
N PRO A 248 0.27 -26.05 11.74
CA PRO A 248 0.20 -26.13 13.18
C PRO A 248 -0.54 -27.39 13.69
N LYS A 249 -1.64 -27.77 13.03
CA LYS A 249 -2.41 -28.99 13.35
C LYS A 249 -1.64 -30.24 12.95
N LEU A 250 -1.08 -30.24 11.72
CA LEU A 250 -0.26 -31.33 11.22
C LEU A 250 0.96 -31.61 12.11
N SER A 251 1.56 -30.58 12.69
CA SER A 251 2.69 -30.75 13.63
C SER A 251 2.30 -31.51 14.89
N GLY A 252 1.05 -31.40 15.35
CA GLY A 252 0.50 -32.20 16.43
C GLY A 252 0.39 -33.69 16.06
N LEU A 253 -0.14 -33.94 14.86
CA LEU A 253 -0.30 -35.31 14.31
C LEU A 253 1.05 -36.00 14.11
N VAL A 254 2.04 -35.29 13.55
CA VAL A 254 3.41 -35.80 13.34
C VAL A 254 4.07 -36.25 14.65
N ARG A 255 3.73 -35.62 15.76
CA ARG A 255 4.21 -36.03 17.11
C ARG A 255 3.45 -37.22 17.68
N ALA A 256 2.16 -37.35 17.36
CA ALA A 256 1.31 -38.41 17.86
C ALA A 256 1.54 -39.77 17.18
N ILE A 257 1.89 -39.76 15.90
CA ILE A 257 2.05 -40.96 15.08
C ILE A 257 3.53 -41.34 14.99
N PRO A 258 3.96 -42.48 15.56
CA PRO A 258 5.31 -43.00 15.43
C PRO A 258 5.70 -43.22 13.96
N GLY A 259 6.90 -42.83 13.58
CA GLY A 259 7.39 -42.99 12.20
C GLY A 259 6.94 -41.90 11.20
N LEU A 260 5.88 -41.13 11.47
CA LEU A 260 5.38 -40.14 10.53
C LEU A 260 6.41 -39.02 10.25
N ALA A 261 7.15 -38.59 11.27
CA ALA A 261 8.25 -37.63 11.08
C ALA A 261 9.33 -38.17 10.14
N PHE A 262 9.66 -39.46 10.22
CA PHE A 262 10.62 -40.10 9.32
C PHE A 262 10.08 -40.13 7.88
N ALA A 263 8.84 -40.55 7.68
CA ALA A 263 8.20 -40.62 6.37
C ALA A 263 8.14 -39.23 5.69
N LEU A 264 7.80 -38.18 6.43
CA LEU A 264 7.77 -36.81 5.88
C LEU A 264 9.17 -36.25 5.57
N ASN A 265 10.21 -36.67 6.30
CA ASN A 265 11.59 -36.30 6.03
C ASN A 265 12.19 -37.08 4.84
N ALA A 266 11.61 -38.19 4.44
CA ALA A 266 12.06 -39.00 3.30
C ALA A 266 12.17 -38.15 2.01
N ARG A 267 11.33 -37.14 1.87
CA ARG A 267 11.42 -36.16 0.77
C ARG A 267 12.79 -35.50 0.67
N ASN A 268 13.44 -35.19 1.80
CA ASN A 268 14.74 -34.51 1.80
C ASN A 268 15.91 -35.47 1.47
N TRP A 269 15.68 -36.76 1.60
CA TRP A 269 16.74 -37.78 1.37
C TRP A 269 16.63 -38.45 0.01
N PHE A 270 15.42 -38.54 -0.56
CA PHE A 270 15.20 -39.21 -1.83
C PHE A 270 14.80 -38.20 -2.92
N PRO A 271 15.68 -37.95 -3.94
CA PRO A 271 15.41 -36.97 -5.00
C PRO A 271 14.09 -37.24 -5.76
N GLY A 272 13.72 -38.47 -5.97
CA GLY A 272 12.44 -38.86 -6.60
C GLY A 272 11.23 -38.40 -5.81
N MET A 273 11.29 -38.44 -4.48
CA MET A 273 10.20 -37.95 -3.60
C MET A 273 10.11 -36.41 -3.66
N ALA A 274 11.22 -35.72 -3.78
CA ALA A 274 11.22 -34.25 -3.95
C ALA A 274 10.54 -33.87 -5.27
N PHE A 275 10.88 -34.54 -6.36
CA PHE A 275 10.25 -34.34 -7.67
C PHE A 275 8.74 -34.64 -7.65
N LEU A 276 8.35 -35.75 -7.03
CA LEU A 276 6.94 -36.13 -6.88
C LEU A 276 6.15 -35.06 -6.09
N THR A 277 6.70 -34.57 -5.00
CA THR A 277 6.06 -33.52 -4.20
C THR A 277 5.99 -32.17 -4.94
N GLU A 278 6.96 -31.86 -5.81
CA GLU A 278 6.86 -30.69 -6.70
C GLU A 278 5.70 -30.84 -7.68
N LYS A 279 5.60 -31.98 -8.34
CA LYS A 279 4.53 -32.23 -9.32
C LYS A 279 3.12 -32.27 -8.70
N LEU A 280 2.98 -32.84 -7.50
CA LEU A 280 1.68 -32.98 -6.84
C LEU A 280 1.27 -31.77 -5.98
N LEU A 281 2.22 -31.14 -5.32
CA LEU A 281 1.96 -30.10 -4.32
C LEU A 281 2.54 -28.73 -4.71
N GLY A 282 3.29 -28.61 -5.81
CA GLY A 282 3.95 -27.38 -6.21
C GLY A 282 5.10 -26.96 -5.28
N ILE A 283 5.63 -27.87 -4.48
CA ILE A 283 6.74 -27.60 -3.55
C ILE A 283 8.05 -27.90 -4.25
N SER A 284 8.83 -26.88 -4.61
CA SER A 284 10.06 -26.98 -5.40
C SER A 284 10.99 -28.08 -4.91
N ALA A 285 11.40 -28.99 -5.81
CA ALA A 285 12.37 -30.04 -5.52
C ALA A 285 13.77 -29.51 -5.20
N GLY A 286 14.13 -28.32 -5.71
CA GLY A 286 15.39 -27.65 -5.45
C GLY A 286 15.55 -27.10 -4.03
N ARG A 287 14.53 -27.23 -3.18
CA ARG A 287 14.56 -26.74 -1.79
C ARG A 287 14.39 -27.89 -0.81
N SER A 288 15.30 -27.99 0.18
CA SER A 288 15.08 -28.82 1.35
C SER A 288 13.98 -28.22 2.22
N LEU A 289 13.09 -29.06 2.74
CA LEU A 289 12.11 -28.63 3.75
C LEU A 289 12.68 -28.71 5.17
N PRO A 290 12.15 -27.89 6.09
CA PRO A 290 12.49 -28.03 7.50
C PRO A 290 12.27 -29.46 8.00
N VAL A 291 13.21 -29.97 8.80
CA VAL A 291 13.15 -31.33 9.32
C VAL A 291 12.04 -31.48 10.36
N TRP A 292 11.15 -32.42 10.13
CA TRP A 292 10.14 -32.81 11.10
C TRP A 292 10.77 -33.58 12.27
N ARG A 293 10.37 -33.23 13.48
CA ARG A 293 10.86 -33.87 14.71
C ARG A 293 9.68 -34.36 15.56
N SER A 294 9.75 -35.58 16.04
CA SER A 294 8.77 -36.16 16.97
C SER A 294 8.80 -35.46 18.33
N LYS A 295 9.98 -34.99 18.78
CA LYS A 295 10.14 -34.26 20.04
C LYS A 295 10.16 -32.75 19.77
N GLY A 296 9.17 -32.00 20.26
CA GLY A 296 9.06 -30.58 20.07
C GLY A 296 9.97 -29.76 21.02
N PHE A 297 10.18 -28.49 20.69
CA PHE A 297 10.99 -27.56 21.46
C PHE A 297 10.57 -27.49 22.94
N ARG A 298 9.26 -27.45 23.24
CA ARG A 298 8.73 -27.39 24.61
C ARG A 298 9.13 -28.59 25.48
N SER A 299 9.33 -29.77 24.91
CA SER A 299 9.79 -30.95 25.62
C SER A 299 11.30 -30.86 25.98
N LYS A 300 12.08 -30.19 25.13
CA LYS A 300 13.51 -29.95 25.42
C LYS A 300 13.70 -28.80 26.41
N SER A 301 12.93 -27.73 26.31
CA SER A 301 13.03 -26.60 27.26
C SER A 301 12.66 -26.98 28.68
N LYS A 302 11.64 -27.83 28.88
CA LYS A 302 11.32 -28.36 30.22
C LYS A 302 12.49 -29.15 30.81
N LYS A 303 13.21 -29.94 30.01
CA LYS A 303 14.40 -30.70 30.46
C LYS A 303 15.58 -29.77 30.80
N LEU A 304 15.80 -28.74 30.02
CA LEU A 304 16.87 -27.75 30.29
C LEU A 304 16.61 -26.96 31.56
N VAL A 305 15.37 -26.52 31.79
CA VAL A 305 14.99 -25.80 33.01
C VAL A 305 15.04 -26.72 34.26
N SER A 306 14.64 -27.99 34.15
CA SER A 306 14.74 -28.92 35.28
C SER A 306 16.20 -29.26 35.62
N ASN A 307 17.09 -29.37 34.65
CA ASN A 307 18.50 -29.62 34.89
C ASN A 307 19.22 -28.41 35.50
N SER A 308 18.89 -27.19 35.06
CA SER A 308 19.46 -25.97 35.63
C SER A 308 19.00 -25.65 37.04
N LEU A 309 17.85 -26.16 37.44
CA LEU A 309 17.36 -26.05 38.83
C LEU A 309 17.96 -27.14 39.76
N GLN A 310 18.48 -28.25 39.20
CA GLN A 310 19.19 -29.28 39.97
C GLN A 310 20.68 -28.98 40.14
N GLU A 311 21.25 -28.07 39.40
CA GLU A 311 22.66 -27.63 39.56
C GLU A 311 22.80 -26.42 40.51
N CYS A 312 21.70 -25.91 41.04
CA CYS A 312 21.68 -24.79 42.00
C CYS A 312 21.37 -25.20 43.45
N ASP A 313 21.21 -26.51 43.76
CA ASP A 313 21.17 -27.09 45.10
C ASP A 313 22.51 -27.77 45.41
#